data_114eff9bb5e5f8ba85814ef4829b1041
#
_entry.id   114eff9bb5e5f8ba85814ef4829b1041
#
_cell.length_a   1.000
_cell.length_b   1.000
_cell.length_c   1.000
_cell.angle_alpha   90.00
_cell.angle_beta   90.00
_cell.angle_gamma   90.00
#
_symmetry.space_group_name_H-M   'P 1'
#
loop_
_entity.id
_entity.type
_entity.pdbx_description
1 polymer ?
#
loop_
_entity_poly.entity_id
_entity_poly.type
_entity_poly.pdbx_seq_one_letter_code
_entity_poly.pdbx_strand_id
1 'polypeptide(L)'
;LPLMIWYGLIPITTQNPAELVDVAKNCRLPKTLELISRCLAEEVDAYPRALDRLLTHAANQKGTYLYTVLTGVNLGLKGRINAPCPKSWNLITRNPSPATAKIIRELGVVFGDGRAIEELKTIARGKGQWEPAVRSAALQTLIQSDAAGIRQICEDLLSDQHVNLLAARGLSQFDEPEIGQRLVDRYRNFRSPVRPQVMSMLVSRKSFAHAMLRAIEQGKIPANDLSAFQVRQIKSFGDPQLTKLIGRVWGEFRTTPDEIQSKIDHLKKSLQGSSLAEGQLGNGHRLFQKLCKNCHRLFGEGEQIGPDLTGSN
;
A
#
# COMPACT_ATOMS: atom_id res chain seq x y z
N LEU A 1 1.56 -20.82 24.65
CA LEU A 1 2.68 -21.79 24.51
C LEU A 1 3.43 -21.63 23.18
N PRO A 2 2.80 -21.57 21.95
CA PRO A 2 3.56 -21.50 20.68
C PRO A 2 4.48 -20.28 20.56
N LEU A 3 4.08 -19.10 21.05
CA LEU A 3 4.90 -17.90 21.05
C LEU A 3 6.10 -18.00 22.00
N MET A 4 5.93 -18.62 23.17
CA MET A 4 7.05 -18.82 24.10
C MET A 4 8.11 -19.75 23.51
N ILE A 5 7.67 -20.83 22.83
CA ILE A 5 8.59 -21.71 22.09
C ILE A 5 9.31 -20.92 21.00
N TRP A 6 8.58 -20.10 20.26
CA TRP A 6 9.18 -19.24 19.24
C TRP A 6 10.24 -18.29 19.81
N TYR A 7 9.97 -17.63 20.93
CA TYR A 7 10.97 -16.77 21.59
C TYR A 7 12.25 -17.53 21.97
N GLY A 8 12.12 -18.79 22.38
CA GLY A 8 13.27 -19.66 22.62
C GLY A 8 14.05 -20.05 21.37
N LEU A 9 13.41 -20.02 20.18
CA LEU A 9 14.02 -20.36 18.88
C LEU A 9 14.67 -19.16 18.19
N ILE A 10 14.33 -17.92 18.56
CA ILE A 10 14.86 -16.70 17.94
C ILE A 10 16.40 -16.67 17.88
N PRO A 11 17.17 -17.04 18.91
CA PRO A 11 18.64 -17.04 18.83
C PRO A 11 19.18 -17.93 17.70
N ILE A 12 18.48 -19.02 17.35
CA ILE A 12 18.90 -19.92 16.29
C ILE A 12 18.76 -19.25 14.92
N THR A 13 17.80 -18.33 14.76
CA THR A 13 17.55 -17.65 13.48
C THR A 13 18.76 -16.87 12.97
N THR A 14 19.55 -16.31 13.87
CA THR A 14 20.74 -15.51 13.54
C THR A 14 22.02 -16.32 13.52
N GLN A 15 22.09 -17.44 14.25
CA GLN A 15 23.29 -18.27 14.36
C GLN A 15 23.34 -19.38 13.30
N ASN A 16 22.27 -20.14 13.19
CA ASN A 16 22.17 -21.26 12.24
C ASN A 16 20.74 -21.53 11.77
N PRO A 17 20.19 -20.73 10.85
CA PRO A 17 18.81 -20.91 10.36
C PRO A 17 18.55 -22.33 9.79
N ALA A 18 19.58 -23.05 9.36
CA ALA A 18 19.41 -24.39 8.84
C ALA A 18 18.89 -25.38 9.88
N GLU A 19 19.17 -25.16 11.17
CA GLU A 19 18.65 -25.99 12.26
C GLU A 19 17.15 -25.80 12.46
N LEU A 20 16.61 -24.60 12.18
CA LEU A 20 15.16 -24.35 12.23
C LEU A 20 14.39 -25.25 11.24
N VAL A 21 14.99 -25.64 10.12
CA VAL A 21 14.37 -26.55 9.17
C VAL A 21 14.11 -27.91 9.81
N ASP A 22 15.03 -28.42 10.60
CA ASP A 22 14.88 -29.72 11.26
C ASP A 22 13.86 -29.67 12.41
N VAL A 23 13.79 -28.52 13.11
CA VAL A 23 12.70 -28.25 14.06
C VAL A 23 11.35 -28.18 13.34
N ALA A 24 11.27 -27.48 12.20
CA ALA A 24 10.04 -27.33 11.42
C ALA A 24 9.50 -28.67 10.93
N LYS A 25 10.36 -29.57 10.43
CA LYS A 25 9.96 -30.90 9.93
C LYS A 25 9.18 -31.72 10.96
N ASN A 26 9.52 -31.57 12.23
CA ASN A 26 8.91 -32.32 13.34
C ASN A 26 7.90 -31.48 14.13
N CYS A 27 7.64 -30.23 13.73
CA CYS A 27 6.78 -29.30 14.45
C CYS A 27 5.30 -29.66 14.28
N ARG A 28 4.63 -29.97 15.37
CA ARG A 28 3.17 -30.27 15.43
C ARG A 28 2.32 -29.05 15.81
N LEU A 29 2.96 -27.91 16.12
CA LEU A 29 2.29 -26.68 16.52
C LEU A 29 2.16 -25.75 15.32
N PRO A 30 0.97 -25.56 14.72
CA PRO A 30 0.82 -24.78 13.48
C PRO A 30 1.37 -23.35 13.59
N LYS A 31 1.13 -22.67 14.72
CA LYS A 31 1.62 -21.30 14.91
C LYS A 31 3.13 -21.21 15.02
N THR A 32 3.78 -22.15 15.65
CA THR A 32 5.25 -22.22 15.72
C THR A 32 5.83 -22.51 14.33
N LEU A 33 5.24 -23.46 13.59
CA LEU A 33 5.63 -23.77 12.21
C LEU A 33 5.49 -22.55 11.28
N GLU A 34 4.39 -21.80 11.39
CA GLU A 34 4.18 -20.55 10.64
C GLU A 34 5.28 -19.54 10.94
N LEU A 35 5.63 -19.34 12.21
CA LEU A 35 6.67 -18.38 12.62
C LEU A 35 8.06 -18.79 12.14
N ILE A 36 8.41 -20.09 12.21
CA ILE A 36 9.66 -20.61 11.66
C ILE A 36 9.70 -20.37 10.14
N SER A 37 8.63 -20.71 9.42
CA SER A 37 8.54 -20.54 7.97
C SER A 37 8.65 -19.09 7.55
N ARG A 38 8.03 -18.17 8.32
CA ARG A 38 8.13 -16.75 8.15
C ARG A 38 9.58 -16.27 8.28
N CYS A 39 10.25 -16.66 9.35
CA CYS A 39 11.64 -16.27 9.61
C CYS A 39 12.59 -16.75 8.49
N LEU A 40 12.46 -18.01 8.06
CA LEU A 40 13.27 -18.56 6.97
C LEU A 40 13.02 -17.85 5.63
N ALA A 41 11.81 -17.32 5.43
CA ALA A 41 11.47 -16.53 4.26
C ALA A 41 12.02 -15.10 4.35
N GLU A 42 12.00 -14.47 5.53
CA GLU A 42 12.61 -13.16 5.77
C GLU A 42 14.13 -13.19 5.47
N GLU A 43 14.79 -14.30 5.78
CA GLU A 43 16.24 -14.51 5.60
C GLU A 43 16.60 -15.22 4.28
N VAL A 44 15.71 -15.26 3.29
CA VAL A 44 15.89 -16.03 2.05
C VAL A 44 17.11 -15.60 1.23
N ASP A 45 17.51 -14.34 1.29
CA ASP A 45 18.69 -13.85 0.55
C ASP A 45 19.99 -14.36 1.15
N ALA A 46 20.08 -14.43 2.46
CA ALA A 46 21.26 -14.94 3.17
C ALA A 46 21.28 -16.47 3.20
N TYR A 47 20.11 -17.10 3.36
CA TYR A 47 19.99 -18.55 3.56
C TYR A 47 18.99 -19.23 2.61
N PRO A 48 19.10 -19.08 1.27
CA PRO A 48 18.12 -19.59 0.31
C PRO A 48 17.95 -21.12 0.38
N ARG A 49 19.01 -21.84 0.76
CA ARG A 49 18.97 -23.30 0.91
C ARG A 49 18.09 -23.76 2.09
N ALA A 50 17.98 -22.96 3.15
CA ALA A 50 17.17 -23.31 4.29
C ALA A 50 15.68 -23.31 3.92
N LEU A 51 15.22 -22.25 3.25
CA LEU A 51 13.86 -22.17 2.74
C LEU A 51 13.56 -23.29 1.73
N ASP A 52 14.48 -23.55 0.80
CA ASP A 52 14.33 -24.61 -0.21
C ASP A 52 14.16 -26.01 0.42
N ARG A 53 14.96 -26.33 1.45
CA ARG A 53 14.83 -27.59 2.22
C ARG A 53 13.49 -27.71 2.92
N LEU A 54 12.99 -26.62 3.53
CA LEU A 54 11.69 -26.60 4.17
C LEU A 54 10.56 -26.82 3.15
N LEU A 55 10.60 -26.14 2.02
CA LEU A 55 9.59 -26.26 0.96
C LEU A 55 9.64 -27.65 0.28
N THR A 56 10.84 -28.22 0.09
CA THR A 56 10.98 -29.61 -0.38
C THR A 56 10.28 -30.59 0.55
N HIS A 57 10.46 -30.44 1.87
CA HIS A 57 9.78 -31.28 2.84
C HIS A 57 8.27 -31.05 2.81
N ALA A 58 7.84 -29.79 2.80
CA ALA A 58 6.42 -29.42 2.80
C ALA A 58 5.67 -29.90 1.57
N ALA A 59 6.31 -29.93 0.40
CA ALA A 59 5.73 -30.44 -0.84
C ALA A 59 5.33 -31.93 -0.76
N ASN A 60 6.02 -32.70 0.08
CA ASN A 60 5.73 -34.10 0.30
C ASN A 60 4.72 -34.36 1.44
N GLN A 61 4.34 -33.30 2.18
CA GLN A 61 3.33 -33.37 3.24
C GLN A 61 1.94 -33.04 2.69
N LYS A 62 0.91 -33.69 3.21
CA LYS A 62 -0.48 -33.43 2.83
C LYS A 62 -1.19 -32.58 3.88
N GLY A 63 -2.22 -31.85 3.43
CA GLY A 63 -3.13 -31.13 4.33
C GLY A 63 -2.59 -29.82 4.90
N THR A 64 -2.80 -29.61 6.19
CA THR A 64 -2.54 -28.36 6.92
C THR A 64 -1.07 -27.98 7.01
N TYR A 65 -0.14 -28.93 6.93
CA TYR A 65 1.29 -28.65 7.06
C TYR A 65 1.77 -27.72 5.93
N LEU A 66 1.56 -28.12 4.66
CA LEU A 66 1.93 -27.29 3.50
C LEU A 66 1.26 -25.92 3.54
N TYR A 67 -0.04 -25.87 3.86
CA TYR A 67 -0.76 -24.61 3.99
C TYR A 67 -0.12 -23.69 5.04
N THR A 68 0.22 -24.21 6.21
CA THR A 68 0.84 -23.46 7.31
C THR A 68 2.22 -22.93 6.91
N VAL A 69 3.04 -23.76 6.26
CA VAL A 69 4.36 -23.35 5.76
C VAL A 69 4.22 -22.23 4.72
N LEU A 70 3.34 -22.39 3.73
CA LEU A 70 3.13 -21.38 2.70
C LEU A 70 2.58 -20.06 3.28
N THR A 71 1.70 -20.15 4.29
CA THR A 71 1.20 -18.96 5.01
C THR A 71 2.36 -18.21 5.68
N GLY A 72 3.24 -18.90 6.39
CA GLY A 72 4.41 -18.31 7.02
C GLY A 72 5.34 -17.66 5.98
N VAL A 73 5.64 -18.37 4.88
CA VAL A 73 6.47 -17.85 3.78
C VAL A 73 5.85 -16.59 3.17
N ASN A 74 4.55 -16.60 2.92
CA ASN A 74 3.84 -15.44 2.36
C ASN A 74 3.89 -14.22 3.31
N LEU A 75 3.78 -14.45 4.61
CA LEU A 75 3.93 -13.40 5.61
C LEU A 75 5.36 -12.83 5.66
N GLY A 76 6.39 -13.69 5.55
CA GLY A 76 7.80 -13.27 5.56
C GLY A 76 8.21 -12.50 4.30
N LEU A 77 7.61 -12.81 3.16
CA LEU A 77 7.89 -12.14 1.89
C LEU A 77 6.91 -11.00 1.60
N LYS A 78 6.01 -10.67 2.53
CA LYS A 78 5.01 -9.61 2.34
C LYS A 78 5.69 -8.25 2.11
N GLY A 79 5.32 -7.60 1.00
CA GLY A 79 5.89 -6.31 0.60
C GLY A 79 7.21 -6.40 -0.17
N ARG A 80 7.76 -7.61 -0.39
CA ARG A 80 8.91 -7.78 -1.28
C ARG A 80 8.45 -7.81 -2.74
N ILE A 81 9.21 -7.14 -3.57
CA ILE A 81 8.99 -7.10 -5.03
C ILE A 81 9.55 -8.35 -5.69
N ASN A 82 10.69 -8.84 -5.18
CA ASN A 82 11.42 -9.99 -5.74
C ASN A 82 12.11 -10.78 -4.62
N ALA A 83 12.18 -12.10 -4.79
CA ALA A 83 12.94 -12.99 -3.92
C ALA A 83 13.53 -14.16 -4.72
N PRO A 84 14.67 -14.75 -4.30
CA PRO A 84 15.24 -15.92 -4.93
C PRO A 84 14.23 -17.07 -4.99
N CYS A 85 13.93 -17.57 -6.20
CA CYS A 85 12.98 -18.67 -6.37
C CYS A 85 13.60 -19.98 -5.84
N PRO A 86 12.95 -20.64 -4.86
CA PRO A 86 13.41 -21.94 -4.37
C PRO A 86 13.38 -23.00 -5.49
N LYS A 87 14.37 -23.86 -5.55
CA LYS A 87 14.44 -24.94 -6.56
C LYS A 87 13.24 -25.92 -6.45
N SER A 88 12.77 -26.12 -5.24
CA SER A 88 11.60 -26.95 -4.92
C SER A 88 10.26 -26.31 -5.31
N TRP A 89 10.22 -25.06 -5.74
CA TRP A 89 8.97 -24.35 -6.08
C TRP A 89 8.10 -25.12 -7.08
N ASN A 90 8.75 -25.74 -8.08
CA ASN A 90 8.05 -26.57 -9.06
C ASN A 90 7.31 -27.77 -8.48
N LEU A 91 7.74 -28.32 -7.31
CA LEU A 91 7.06 -29.43 -6.66
C LEU A 91 5.72 -28.98 -6.05
N ILE A 92 5.68 -27.73 -5.56
CA ILE A 92 4.53 -27.13 -4.92
C ILE A 92 3.49 -26.68 -5.96
N THR A 93 3.96 -26.17 -7.12
CA THR A 93 3.07 -25.61 -8.14
C THR A 93 2.43 -26.64 -9.06
N ARG A 94 2.87 -27.91 -9.02
CA ARG A 94 2.34 -28.99 -9.91
C ARG A 94 0.85 -29.28 -9.69
N ASN A 95 0.43 -29.40 -8.43
CA ASN A 95 -0.94 -29.76 -8.07
C ASN A 95 -1.42 -28.92 -6.86
N PRO A 96 -1.74 -27.64 -7.06
CA PRO A 96 -2.20 -26.77 -5.99
C PRO A 96 -3.60 -27.22 -5.51
N SER A 97 -3.76 -27.35 -4.20
CA SER A 97 -5.09 -27.53 -3.63
C SER A 97 -5.88 -26.21 -3.65
N PRO A 98 -7.23 -26.24 -3.64
CA PRO A 98 -8.02 -25.01 -3.53
C PRO A 98 -7.61 -24.09 -2.37
N ALA A 99 -7.22 -24.68 -1.24
CA ALA A 99 -6.78 -23.95 -0.06
C ALA A 99 -5.44 -23.23 -0.25
N THR A 100 -4.51 -23.79 -1.06
CA THR A 100 -3.17 -23.23 -1.27
C THR A 100 -3.04 -22.42 -2.55
N ALA A 101 -3.98 -22.57 -3.49
CA ALA A 101 -3.89 -21.96 -4.82
C ALA A 101 -3.68 -20.43 -4.80
N LYS A 102 -4.39 -19.73 -3.90
CA LYS A 102 -4.22 -18.28 -3.74
C LYS A 102 -2.81 -17.90 -3.27
N ILE A 103 -2.32 -18.56 -2.23
CA ILE A 103 -0.99 -18.29 -1.65
C ILE A 103 0.11 -18.64 -2.66
N ILE A 104 -0.04 -19.73 -3.40
CA ILE A 104 0.90 -20.15 -4.45
C ILE A 104 0.98 -19.09 -5.56
N ARG A 105 -0.14 -18.50 -5.97
CA ARG A 105 -0.12 -17.41 -6.96
C ARG A 105 0.60 -16.17 -6.45
N GLU A 106 0.30 -15.75 -5.21
CA GLU A 106 0.94 -14.59 -4.58
C GLU A 106 2.46 -14.79 -4.47
N LEU A 107 2.91 -15.93 -3.96
CA LEU A 107 4.33 -16.29 -3.86
C LEU A 107 4.99 -16.46 -5.22
N GLY A 108 4.29 -17.03 -6.20
CA GLY A 108 4.79 -17.19 -7.56
C GLY A 108 5.19 -15.86 -8.18
N VAL A 109 4.44 -14.80 -7.91
CA VAL A 109 4.80 -13.45 -8.38
C VAL A 109 6.09 -12.96 -7.75
N VAL A 110 6.24 -13.10 -6.43
CA VAL A 110 7.45 -12.69 -5.70
C VAL A 110 8.68 -13.50 -6.15
N PHE A 111 8.48 -14.78 -6.50
CA PHE A 111 9.53 -15.64 -7.04
C PHE A 111 9.74 -15.49 -8.56
N GLY A 112 9.03 -14.57 -9.22
CA GLY A 112 9.16 -14.31 -10.65
C GLY A 112 8.61 -15.42 -11.55
N ASP A 113 7.65 -16.24 -11.07
CA ASP A 113 6.97 -17.25 -11.90
C ASP A 113 6.08 -16.56 -12.93
N GLY A 114 6.52 -16.51 -14.19
CA GLY A 114 5.79 -15.87 -15.28
C GLY A 114 4.37 -16.41 -15.50
N ARG A 115 4.12 -17.68 -15.17
CA ARG A 115 2.76 -18.28 -15.28
C ARG A 115 1.83 -17.70 -14.23
N ALA A 116 2.30 -17.53 -12.99
CA ALA A 116 1.52 -16.90 -11.93
C ALA A 116 1.20 -15.44 -12.26
N ILE A 117 2.16 -14.71 -12.82
CA ILE A 117 1.97 -13.33 -13.28
C ILE A 117 0.91 -13.27 -14.39
N GLU A 118 0.99 -14.11 -15.41
CA GLU A 118 0.00 -14.12 -16.51
C GLU A 118 -1.39 -14.57 -16.07
N GLU A 119 -1.49 -15.52 -15.13
CA GLU A 119 -2.76 -15.89 -14.51
C GLU A 119 -3.38 -14.70 -13.76
N LEU A 120 -2.61 -13.99 -12.93
CA LEU A 120 -3.10 -12.81 -12.22
C LEU A 120 -3.49 -11.67 -13.17
N LYS A 121 -2.75 -11.47 -14.27
CA LYS A 121 -3.14 -10.50 -15.31
C LYS A 121 -4.48 -10.86 -15.94
N THR A 122 -4.72 -12.14 -16.18
CA THR A 122 -5.99 -12.64 -16.72
C THR A 122 -7.15 -12.40 -15.76
N ILE A 123 -6.94 -12.71 -14.47
CA ILE A 123 -7.91 -12.47 -13.40
C ILE A 123 -8.20 -10.97 -13.26
N ALA A 124 -7.17 -10.12 -13.17
CA ALA A 124 -7.33 -8.68 -13.00
C ALA A 124 -8.13 -8.05 -14.13
N ARG A 125 -7.88 -8.46 -15.40
CA ARG A 125 -8.62 -8.02 -16.58
C ARG A 125 -10.06 -8.54 -16.64
N GLY A 126 -10.45 -9.44 -15.74
CA GLY A 126 -11.79 -10.00 -15.70
C GLY A 126 -12.08 -10.96 -16.85
N LYS A 127 -11.06 -11.56 -17.47
CA LYS A 127 -11.23 -12.62 -18.44
C LYS A 127 -11.68 -13.89 -17.71
N GLY A 128 -12.99 -14.17 -17.76
CA GLY A 128 -13.66 -15.21 -17.00
C GLY A 128 -14.65 -14.65 -15.99
N GLN A 129 -15.35 -15.54 -15.26
CA GLN A 129 -16.30 -15.14 -14.21
C GLN A 129 -15.56 -14.99 -12.85
N TRP A 130 -14.99 -13.81 -12.62
CA TRP A 130 -14.28 -13.49 -11.40
C TRP A 130 -15.02 -12.44 -10.58
N GLU A 131 -15.18 -12.70 -9.28
CA GLU A 131 -15.72 -11.74 -8.35
C GLU A 131 -14.84 -10.47 -8.28
N PRO A 132 -15.44 -9.26 -8.16
CA PRO A 132 -14.68 -8.01 -8.09
C PRO A 132 -13.58 -8.00 -7.01
N ALA A 133 -13.83 -8.66 -5.87
CA ALA A 133 -12.85 -8.77 -4.80
C ALA A 133 -11.61 -9.60 -5.22
N VAL A 134 -11.81 -10.67 -5.97
CA VAL A 134 -10.71 -11.52 -6.49
C VAL A 134 -9.90 -10.75 -7.53
N ARG A 135 -10.55 -10.01 -8.42
CA ARG A 135 -9.90 -9.15 -9.41
C ARG A 135 -9.07 -8.04 -8.76
N SER A 136 -9.64 -7.40 -7.72
CA SER A 136 -8.94 -6.38 -6.96
C SER A 136 -7.71 -6.95 -6.25
N ALA A 137 -7.81 -8.14 -5.64
CA ALA A 137 -6.68 -8.81 -5.00
C ALA A 137 -5.58 -9.16 -6.01
N ALA A 138 -5.94 -9.67 -7.20
CA ALA A 138 -4.99 -9.97 -8.26
C ALA A 138 -4.26 -8.71 -8.75
N LEU A 139 -4.98 -7.61 -9.01
CA LEU A 139 -4.39 -6.35 -9.41
C LEU A 139 -3.49 -5.76 -8.31
N GLN A 140 -3.93 -5.85 -7.04
CA GLN A 140 -3.13 -5.40 -5.90
C GLN A 140 -1.79 -6.14 -5.82
N THR A 141 -1.79 -7.46 -5.99
CA THR A 141 -0.57 -8.29 -5.99
C THR A 141 0.36 -7.88 -7.14
N LEU A 142 -0.17 -7.67 -8.35
CA LEU A 142 0.61 -7.23 -9.51
C LEU A 142 1.24 -5.84 -9.30
N ILE A 143 0.51 -4.91 -8.68
CA ILE A 143 1.02 -3.55 -8.36
C ILE A 143 2.12 -3.64 -7.29
N GLN A 144 1.90 -4.40 -6.23
CA GLN A 144 2.87 -4.53 -5.12
C GLN A 144 4.18 -5.19 -5.54
N SER A 145 4.13 -6.10 -6.51
CA SER A 145 5.30 -6.80 -7.02
C SER A 145 5.98 -6.09 -8.21
N ASP A 146 5.49 -4.91 -8.58
CA ASP A 146 5.96 -4.19 -9.79
C ASP A 146 6.05 -5.12 -11.02
N ALA A 147 4.99 -5.90 -11.22
CA ALA A 147 4.97 -6.92 -12.27
C ALA A 147 5.18 -6.31 -13.65
N ALA A 148 5.96 -7.00 -14.50
CA ALA A 148 6.25 -6.55 -15.85
C ALA A 148 4.97 -6.19 -16.63
N GLY A 149 4.90 -4.94 -17.14
CA GLY A 149 3.76 -4.40 -17.87
C GLY A 149 2.59 -3.94 -16.99
N ILE A 150 2.79 -3.77 -15.67
CA ILE A 150 1.74 -3.33 -14.73
C ILE A 150 1.16 -1.96 -15.13
N ARG A 151 1.98 -1.06 -15.65
CA ARG A 151 1.52 0.23 -16.15
C ARG A 151 0.39 0.08 -17.17
N GLN A 152 0.63 -0.70 -18.24
CA GLN A 152 -0.35 -0.92 -19.29
C GLN A 152 -1.62 -1.60 -18.76
N ILE A 153 -1.48 -2.55 -17.85
CA ILE A 153 -2.64 -3.21 -17.21
C ILE A 153 -3.48 -2.20 -16.44
N CYS A 154 -2.85 -1.32 -15.66
CA CYS A 154 -3.56 -0.27 -14.93
C CYS A 154 -4.23 0.72 -15.89
N GLU A 155 -3.58 1.11 -16.99
CA GLU A 155 -4.18 1.96 -18.03
C GLU A 155 -5.43 1.33 -18.65
N ASP A 156 -5.37 0.05 -19.00
CA ASP A 156 -6.49 -0.71 -19.57
C ASP A 156 -7.69 -0.76 -18.60
N LEU A 157 -7.40 -0.87 -17.29
CA LEU A 157 -8.40 -1.04 -16.24
C LEU A 157 -8.99 0.26 -15.68
N LEU A 158 -8.53 1.43 -16.11
CA LEU A 158 -9.09 2.73 -15.67
C LEU A 158 -10.58 2.90 -16.06
N SER A 159 -11.05 2.19 -17.06
CA SER A 159 -12.47 2.23 -17.47
C SER A 159 -13.36 1.25 -16.71
N ASP A 160 -12.80 0.34 -15.94
CA ASP A 160 -13.55 -0.69 -15.21
C ASP A 160 -13.90 -0.23 -13.80
N GLN A 161 -15.18 0.05 -13.54
CA GLN A 161 -15.68 0.61 -12.29
C GLN A 161 -15.40 -0.22 -11.04
N HIS A 162 -15.08 -1.52 -11.18
CA HIS A 162 -14.79 -2.40 -10.05
C HIS A 162 -13.34 -2.29 -9.56
N VAL A 163 -12.41 -1.94 -10.45
CA VAL A 163 -10.96 -1.92 -10.15
C VAL A 163 -10.27 -0.61 -10.52
N ASN A 164 -10.97 0.35 -11.14
CA ASN A 164 -10.38 1.60 -11.64
C ASN A 164 -9.67 2.43 -10.57
N LEU A 165 -10.19 2.48 -9.35
CA LEU A 165 -9.52 3.21 -8.26
C LEU A 165 -8.17 2.58 -7.91
N LEU A 166 -8.11 1.26 -7.88
CA LEU A 166 -6.86 0.53 -7.62
C LEU A 166 -5.89 0.69 -8.80
N ALA A 167 -6.39 0.66 -10.03
CA ALA A 167 -5.61 0.94 -11.24
C ALA A 167 -5.03 2.37 -11.22
N ALA A 168 -5.83 3.37 -10.83
CA ALA A 168 -5.36 4.74 -10.67
C ALA A 168 -4.25 4.85 -9.61
N ARG A 169 -4.38 4.13 -8.47
CA ARG A 169 -3.32 4.05 -7.45
C ARG A 169 -2.04 3.41 -7.99
N GLY A 170 -2.16 2.34 -8.77
CA GLY A 170 -1.02 1.72 -9.44
C GLY A 170 -0.33 2.70 -10.40
N LEU A 171 -1.08 3.45 -11.19
CA LEU A 171 -0.54 4.46 -12.10
C LEU A 171 0.10 5.63 -11.38
N SER A 172 -0.39 6.02 -10.21
CA SER A 172 0.18 7.15 -9.45
C SER A 172 1.60 6.89 -8.93
N GLN A 173 2.11 5.67 -9.03
CA GLN A 173 3.51 5.34 -8.71
C GLN A 173 4.48 5.85 -9.80
N PHE A 174 4.00 6.03 -11.03
CA PHE A 174 4.81 6.53 -12.16
C PHE A 174 4.75 8.06 -12.22
N ASP A 175 5.93 8.71 -12.35
CA ASP A 175 6.04 10.18 -12.38
C ASP A 175 6.12 10.69 -13.83
N GLU A 176 5.06 10.45 -14.59
CA GLU A 176 4.96 10.85 -15.98
C GLU A 176 3.73 11.74 -16.20
N PRO A 177 3.87 12.90 -16.88
CA PRO A 177 2.76 13.83 -17.10
C PRO A 177 1.55 13.19 -17.79
N GLU A 178 1.79 12.22 -18.68
CA GLU A 178 0.75 11.50 -19.42
C GLU A 178 -0.19 10.73 -18.48
N ILE A 179 0.31 10.25 -17.35
CA ILE A 179 -0.50 9.56 -16.33
C ILE A 179 -1.53 10.53 -15.73
N GLY A 180 -1.08 11.74 -15.38
CA GLY A 180 -1.99 12.79 -14.91
C GLY A 180 -3.10 13.08 -15.91
N GLN A 181 -2.75 13.21 -17.20
CA GLN A 181 -3.72 13.42 -18.27
C GLN A 181 -4.70 12.25 -18.41
N ARG A 182 -4.23 10.99 -18.36
CA ARG A 182 -5.10 9.81 -18.42
C ARG A 182 -6.08 9.73 -17.25
N LEU A 183 -5.63 10.06 -16.03
CA LEU A 183 -6.51 10.12 -14.85
C LEU A 183 -7.58 11.19 -15.01
N VAL A 184 -7.22 12.35 -15.54
CA VAL A 184 -8.15 13.44 -15.85
C VAL A 184 -9.18 13.02 -16.90
N ASP A 185 -8.75 12.43 -18.01
CA ASP A 185 -9.64 12.01 -19.10
C ASP A 185 -10.65 10.95 -18.66
N ARG A 186 -10.31 10.16 -17.65
CA ARG A 186 -11.15 9.12 -17.06
C ARG A 186 -11.87 9.54 -15.78
N TYR A 187 -11.70 10.80 -15.33
CA TYR A 187 -12.21 11.25 -14.03
C TYR A 187 -13.71 11.00 -13.84
N ARG A 188 -14.50 11.22 -14.88
CA ARG A 188 -15.97 11.00 -14.83
C ARG A 188 -16.37 9.52 -14.72
N ASN A 189 -15.50 8.59 -15.08
CA ASN A 189 -15.74 7.16 -14.97
C ASN A 189 -15.63 6.67 -13.51
N PHE A 190 -14.97 7.46 -12.63
CA PHE A 190 -14.94 7.14 -11.22
C PHE A 190 -16.27 7.50 -10.55
N ARG A 191 -16.79 6.59 -9.73
CA ARG A 191 -18.00 6.84 -8.93
C ARG A 191 -17.76 7.98 -7.95
N SER A 192 -18.80 8.79 -7.68
CA SER A 192 -18.68 9.97 -6.81
C SER A 192 -17.99 9.71 -5.46
N PRO A 193 -18.26 8.61 -4.72
CA PRO A 193 -17.60 8.37 -3.43
C PRO A 193 -16.08 8.16 -3.50
N VAL A 194 -15.53 7.80 -4.66
CA VAL A 194 -14.07 7.55 -4.82
C VAL A 194 -13.32 8.70 -5.47
N ARG A 195 -14.02 9.69 -6.07
CA ARG A 195 -13.42 10.86 -6.70
C ARG A 195 -12.49 11.67 -5.78
N PRO A 196 -12.79 11.87 -4.47
CA PRO A 196 -11.85 12.54 -3.57
C PRO A 196 -10.49 11.88 -3.50
N GLN A 197 -10.42 10.55 -3.60
CA GLN A 197 -9.16 9.81 -3.61
C GLN A 197 -8.39 10.04 -4.92
N VAL A 198 -9.09 10.08 -6.06
CA VAL A 198 -8.48 10.40 -7.37
C VAL A 198 -7.97 11.84 -7.37
N MET A 199 -8.73 12.79 -6.80
CA MET A 199 -8.28 14.18 -6.63
C MET A 199 -7.00 14.25 -5.79
N SER A 200 -6.91 13.48 -4.70
CA SER A 200 -5.68 13.42 -3.88
C SER A 200 -4.48 12.91 -4.67
N MET A 201 -4.66 11.97 -5.60
CA MET A 201 -3.60 11.53 -6.51
C MET A 201 -3.21 12.64 -7.49
N LEU A 202 -4.20 13.34 -8.07
CA LEU A 202 -3.96 14.41 -9.03
C LEU A 202 -3.26 15.63 -8.42
N VAL A 203 -3.43 15.90 -7.15
CA VAL A 203 -2.73 17.00 -6.45
C VAL A 203 -1.39 16.60 -5.85
N SER A 204 -1.00 15.33 -5.94
CA SER A 204 0.25 14.85 -5.34
C SER A 204 1.52 15.26 -6.08
N ARG A 205 1.41 15.66 -7.35
CA ARG A 205 2.55 16.00 -8.23
C ARG A 205 2.24 17.23 -9.08
N LYS A 206 3.28 18.02 -9.38
CA LYS A 206 3.16 19.23 -10.21
C LYS A 206 2.53 18.95 -11.58
N SER A 207 3.04 17.95 -12.29
CA SER A 207 2.56 17.56 -13.62
C SER A 207 1.09 17.16 -13.62
N PHE A 208 0.66 16.38 -12.62
CA PHE A 208 -0.72 15.95 -12.46
C PHE A 208 -1.64 17.11 -12.08
N ALA A 209 -1.18 18.01 -11.18
CA ALA A 209 -1.92 19.20 -10.78
C ALA A 209 -2.14 20.16 -11.98
N HIS A 210 -1.14 20.30 -12.88
CA HIS A 210 -1.32 21.04 -14.13
C HIS A 210 -2.41 20.46 -15.02
N ALA A 211 -2.41 19.14 -15.26
CA ALA A 211 -3.43 18.48 -16.06
C ALA A 211 -4.83 18.65 -15.44
N MET A 212 -4.93 18.47 -14.13
CA MET A 212 -6.17 18.60 -13.36
C MET A 212 -6.74 20.04 -13.42
N LEU A 213 -5.93 21.04 -13.11
CA LEU A 213 -6.41 22.45 -13.11
C LEU A 213 -6.85 22.90 -14.49
N ARG A 214 -6.15 22.48 -15.57
CA ARG A 214 -6.60 22.72 -16.94
C ARG A 214 -7.93 22.02 -17.24
N ALA A 215 -8.12 20.82 -16.72
CA ALA A 215 -9.38 20.10 -16.90
C ALA A 215 -10.55 20.74 -16.12
N ILE A 216 -10.27 21.35 -14.97
CA ILE A 216 -11.27 22.15 -14.24
C ILE A 216 -11.60 23.41 -15.04
N GLU A 217 -10.60 24.13 -15.57
CA GLU A 217 -10.78 25.32 -16.42
C GLU A 217 -11.64 25.00 -17.66
N GLN A 218 -11.48 23.79 -18.23
CA GLN A 218 -12.26 23.30 -19.37
C GLN A 218 -13.64 22.72 -19.00
N GLY A 219 -14.01 22.68 -17.71
CA GLY A 219 -15.27 22.10 -17.24
C GLY A 219 -15.34 20.57 -17.31
N LYS A 220 -14.21 19.90 -17.56
CA LYS A 220 -14.15 18.40 -17.57
C LYS A 220 -14.25 17.83 -16.15
N ILE A 221 -13.65 18.51 -15.18
CA ILE A 221 -13.73 18.20 -13.75
C ILE A 221 -14.48 19.35 -13.05
N PRO A 222 -15.47 19.06 -12.19
CA PRO A 222 -16.15 20.08 -11.41
C PRO A 222 -15.20 20.81 -10.44
N ALA A 223 -15.23 22.13 -10.41
CA ALA A 223 -14.39 22.90 -9.49
C ALA A 223 -14.68 22.58 -8.02
N ASN A 224 -15.92 22.20 -7.69
CA ASN A 224 -16.34 21.81 -6.35
C ASN A 224 -15.70 20.49 -5.85
N ASP A 225 -15.12 19.69 -6.74
CA ASP A 225 -14.41 18.48 -6.36
C ASP A 225 -13.01 18.79 -5.79
N LEU A 226 -12.51 20.04 -6.02
CA LEU A 226 -11.23 20.51 -5.49
C LEU A 226 -11.43 21.20 -4.14
N SER A 227 -10.84 20.69 -3.08
CA SER A 227 -10.95 21.27 -1.73
C SER A 227 -9.93 22.39 -1.48
N ALA A 228 -10.23 23.28 -0.52
CA ALA A 228 -9.30 24.32 -0.09
C ALA A 228 -7.95 23.76 0.43
N PHE A 229 -7.97 22.58 1.05
CA PHE A 229 -6.76 21.89 1.47
C PHE A 229 -5.88 21.51 0.27
N GLN A 230 -6.46 20.89 -0.74
CA GLN A 230 -5.76 20.51 -1.96
C GLN A 230 -5.20 21.72 -2.73
N VAL A 231 -5.94 22.82 -2.74
CA VAL A 231 -5.45 24.08 -3.34
C VAL A 231 -4.19 24.57 -2.59
N ARG A 232 -4.18 24.52 -1.25
CA ARG A 232 -2.98 24.85 -0.46
C ARG A 232 -1.82 23.93 -0.77
N GLN A 233 -2.08 22.63 -0.89
CA GLN A 233 -1.07 21.64 -1.28
C GLN A 233 -0.46 21.95 -2.65
N ILE A 234 -1.29 22.29 -3.66
CA ILE A 234 -0.78 22.68 -4.99
C ILE A 234 0.07 23.97 -4.90
N LYS A 235 -0.34 24.95 -4.11
CA LYS A 235 0.43 26.17 -3.89
C LYS A 235 1.80 25.92 -3.25
N SER A 236 1.91 24.91 -2.37
CA SER A 236 3.17 24.56 -1.72
C SER A 236 4.25 24.07 -2.71
N PHE A 237 3.87 23.71 -3.93
CA PHE A 237 4.84 23.43 -4.99
C PHE A 237 5.66 24.64 -5.45
N GLY A 238 5.23 25.86 -5.09
CA GLY A 238 5.93 27.10 -5.47
C GLY A 238 5.94 27.37 -6.97
N ASP A 239 5.02 26.80 -7.73
CA ASP A 239 4.96 26.93 -9.18
C ASP A 239 4.06 28.13 -9.58
N PRO A 240 4.62 29.15 -10.26
CA PRO A 240 3.85 30.35 -10.66
C PRO A 240 2.71 30.02 -11.65
N GLN A 241 2.89 29.03 -12.52
CA GLN A 241 1.86 28.63 -13.49
C GLN A 241 0.68 27.96 -12.80
N LEU A 242 0.94 27.08 -11.83
CA LEU A 242 -0.10 26.49 -10.99
C LEU A 242 -0.85 27.54 -10.19
N THR A 243 -0.13 28.52 -9.63
CA THR A 243 -0.75 29.64 -8.90
C THR A 243 -1.68 30.45 -9.80
N LYS A 244 -1.28 30.74 -11.04
CA LYS A 244 -2.10 31.44 -12.04
C LYS A 244 -3.34 30.62 -12.43
N LEU A 245 -3.20 29.29 -12.63
CA LEU A 245 -4.32 28.41 -12.92
C LEU A 245 -5.32 28.34 -11.75
N ILE A 246 -4.83 28.24 -10.51
CA ILE A 246 -5.69 28.27 -9.31
C ILE A 246 -6.51 29.57 -9.28
N GLY A 247 -5.91 30.72 -9.54
CA GLY A 247 -6.62 32.01 -9.58
C GLY A 247 -7.79 32.01 -10.57
N ARG A 248 -7.67 31.30 -11.71
CA ARG A 248 -8.71 31.23 -12.73
C ARG A 248 -9.86 30.26 -12.36
N VAL A 249 -9.53 29.10 -11.74
CA VAL A 249 -10.52 28.03 -11.51
C VAL A 249 -11.13 28.06 -10.12
N TRP A 250 -10.43 28.63 -9.14
CA TRP A 250 -10.85 28.66 -7.74
C TRP A 250 -11.19 30.09 -7.26
N GLY A 251 -10.68 31.11 -7.93
CA GLY A 251 -10.76 32.51 -7.52
C GLY A 251 -9.56 32.98 -6.70
N GLU A 252 -9.58 34.24 -6.30
CA GLU A 252 -8.50 34.82 -5.51
C GLU A 252 -8.46 34.18 -4.11
N PHE A 253 -7.32 33.66 -3.76
CA PHE A 253 -7.03 33.28 -2.38
C PHE A 253 -6.99 34.54 -1.53
N ARG A 254 -7.86 34.67 -0.58
CA ARG A 254 -7.65 35.64 0.49
C ARG A 254 -6.36 35.23 1.20
N THR A 255 -5.33 36.05 1.06
CA THR A 255 -4.11 35.93 1.88
C THR A 255 -4.55 35.94 3.33
N THR A 256 -3.95 35.07 4.14
CA THR A 256 -4.17 35.09 5.57
C THR A 256 -3.90 36.52 6.04
N PRO A 257 -4.84 37.23 6.68
CA PRO A 257 -4.59 38.58 7.17
C PRO A 257 -3.29 38.60 7.97
N ASP A 258 -2.48 39.64 7.79
CA ASP A 258 -1.17 39.77 8.43
C ASP A 258 -1.22 39.55 9.95
N GLU A 259 -2.32 39.97 10.58
CA GLU A 259 -2.57 39.69 12.01
C GLU A 259 -2.68 38.20 12.33
N ILE A 260 -3.31 37.41 11.47
CA ILE A 260 -3.42 35.95 11.69
C ILE A 260 -2.08 35.30 11.39
N GLN A 261 -1.37 35.74 10.34
CA GLN A 261 -0.03 35.24 10.04
C GLN A 261 0.94 35.52 11.19
N SER A 262 0.91 36.74 11.74
CA SER A 262 1.71 37.11 12.90
C SER A 262 1.41 36.26 14.14
N LYS A 263 0.14 35.93 14.38
CA LYS A 263 -0.27 35.01 15.45
C LYS A 263 0.24 33.58 15.21
N ILE A 264 0.16 33.09 13.98
CA ILE A 264 0.69 31.78 13.59
C ILE A 264 2.21 31.72 13.83
N ASP A 265 2.93 32.74 13.39
CA ASP A 265 4.41 32.81 13.55
C ASP A 265 4.79 32.95 15.02
N HIS A 266 4.04 33.69 15.82
CA HIS A 266 4.23 33.78 17.27
C HIS A 266 4.01 32.42 17.94
N LEU A 267 2.90 31.72 17.62
CA LEU A 267 2.61 30.39 18.15
C LEU A 267 3.68 29.36 17.73
N LYS A 268 4.12 29.38 16.47
CA LYS A 268 5.22 28.50 16.01
C LYS A 268 6.52 28.74 16.80
N LYS A 269 6.85 29.99 17.07
CA LYS A 269 8.03 30.33 17.90
C LYS A 269 7.88 29.86 19.35
N SER A 270 6.69 30.04 19.96
CA SER A 270 6.42 29.64 21.34
C SER A 270 6.37 28.13 21.53
N LEU A 271 6.13 27.36 20.45
CA LEU A 271 6.07 25.90 20.46
C LEU A 271 7.40 25.23 20.05
N GLN A 272 8.50 26.01 19.93
CA GLN A 272 9.82 25.48 19.64
C GLN A 272 10.62 25.24 20.92
N GLY A 273 11.46 24.19 20.96
CA GLY A 273 12.41 23.94 22.04
C GLY A 273 11.79 23.35 23.31
N SER A 274 12.17 23.88 24.48
CA SER A 274 11.83 23.34 25.81
C SER A 274 10.33 23.27 26.09
N SER A 275 9.52 24.18 25.54
CA SER A 275 8.08 24.22 25.77
C SER A 275 7.35 22.96 25.27
N LEU A 276 7.86 22.28 24.23
CA LEU A 276 7.32 21.00 23.76
C LEU A 276 7.74 19.84 24.69
N ALA A 277 8.94 19.89 25.26
CA ALA A 277 9.43 18.88 26.20
C ALA A 277 8.67 18.90 27.56
N GLU A 278 8.13 20.05 27.94
CA GLU A 278 7.32 20.24 29.17
C GLU A 278 5.84 19.86 28.96
N GLY A 279 5.46 19.46 27.75
CA GLY A 279 4.08 19.10 27.39
C GLY A 279 3.58 17.88 28.18
N GLN A 280 2.40 18.02 28.77
CA GLN A 280 1.71 16.94 29.48
C GLN A 280 0.94 16.05 28.48
N LEU A 281 1.53 14.93 28.08
CA LEU A 281 0.95 14.02 27.08
C LEU A 281 -0.47 13.57 27.42
N GLY A 282 -0.73 13.22 28.70
CA GLY A 282 -2.09 12.82 29.14
C GLY A 282 -3.11 13.93 29.04
N ASN A 283 -2.71 15.19 29.25
CA ASN A 283 -3.58 16.33 29.08
C ASN A 283 -3.84 16.63 27.58
N GLY A 284 -2.78 16.52 26.77
CA GLY A 284 -2.87 16.62 25.30
C GLY A 284 -3.84 15.59 24.73
N HIS A 285 -3.77 14.34 25.16
CA HIS A 285 -4.68 13.29 24.74
C HIS A 285 -6.16 13.60 25.12
N ARG A 286 -6.39 14.09 26.35
CA ARG A 286 -7.76 14.51 26.75
C ARG A 286 -8.29 15.67 25.91
N LEU A 287 -7.43 16.64 25.57
CA LEU A 287 -7.81 17.74 24.69
C LEU A 287 -8.11 17.27 23.27
N PHE A 288 -7.29 16.38 22.72
CA PHE A 288 -7.55 15.75 21.44
C PHE A 288 -8.91 15.04 21.42
N GLN A 289 -9.19 14.22 22.43
CA GLN A 289 -10.48 13.52 22.53
C GLN A 289 -11.66 14.48 22.61
N LYS A 290 -11.50 15.61 23.29
CA LYS A 290 -12.59 16.59 23.47
C LYS A 290 -12.81 17.48 22.25
N LEU A 291 -11.74 17.87 21.55
CA LEU A 291 -11.81 18.95 20.55
C LEU A 291 -11.58 18.48 19.12
N CYS A 292 -10.84 17.40 18.91
CA CYS A 292 -10.33 17.03 17.59
C CYS A 292 -10.84 15.68 17.08
N LYS A 293 -11.05 14.71 17.97
CA LYS A 293 -11.38 13.31 17.68
C LYS A 293 -12.62 13.15 16.79
N ASN A 294 -13.59 14.04 16.88
CA ASN A 294 -14.83 13.94 16.09
C ASN A 294 -14.60 14.19 14.58
N CYS A 295 -13.47 14.76 14.21
CA CYS A 295 -13.13 15.04 12.82
C CYS A 295 -11.81 14.40 12.40
N HIS A 296 -10.83 14.30 13.31
CA HIS A 296 -9.48 13.85 12.99
C HIS A 296 -9.14 12.53 13.65
N ARG A 297 -8.24 11.80 13.00
CA ARG A 297 -7.62 10.59 13.54
C ARG A 297 -6.20 10.90 14.00
N LEU A 298 -5.79 10.31 15.17
CA LEU A 298 -4.44 10.39 15.70
C LEU A 298 -4.10 9.05 16.36
N PHE A 299 -3.00 8.41 15.95
CA PHE A 299 -2.55 7.09 16.43
C PHE A 299 -3.64 6.01 16.43
N GLY A 300 -4.52 6.05 15.45
CA GLY A 300 -5.62 5.08 15.31
C GLY A 300 -6.91 5.45 16.03
N GLU A 301 -6.93 6.47 16.88
CA GLU A 301 -8.13 7.00 17.55
C GLU A 301 -8.77 8.14 16.78
N GLY A 302 -10.11 8.21 16.77
CA GLY A 302 -10.91 9.27 16.17
C GLY A 302 -11.47 8.96 14.80
N GLU A 303 -12.23 9.92 14.25
CA GLU A 303 -12.96 9.81 12.99
C GLU A 303 -12.10 10.25 11.80
N GLN A 304 -12.52 9.88 10.58
CA GLN A 304 -11.79 10.19 9.33
C GLN A 304 -12.49 11.27 8.48
N ILE A 305 -13.15 12.24 9.12
CA ILE A 305 -13.77 13.37 8.41
C ILE A 305 -12.67 14.35 7.96
N GLY A 306 -11.68 14.58 8.84
CA GLY A 306 -10.49 15.37 8.56
C GLY A 306 -9.27 14.50 8.28
N PRO A 307 -8.11 15.10 7.92
CA PRO A 307 -6.88 14.37 7.70
C PRO A 307 -6.40 13.65 8.97
N ASP A 308 -5.74 12.51 8.79
CA ASP A 308 -5.02 11.82 9.87
C ASP A 308 -3.84 12.69 10.32
N LEU A 309 -3.76 12.97 11.60
CA LEU A 309 -2.72 13.80 12.22
C LEU A 309 -1.51 12.99 12.67
N THR A 310 -1.54 11.65 12.52
CA THR A 310 -0.43 10.78 12.87
C THR A 310 0.76 11.08 11.94
N GLY A 311 1.88 11.57 12.51
CA GLY A 311 3.08 11.92 11.75
C GLY A 311 2.98 13.22 10.93
N SER A 312 1.98 14.07 11.17
CA SER A 312 1.98 15.43 10.63
C SER A 312 2.98 16.28 11.42
N ASN A 313 4.12 16.61 10.80
CA ASN A 313 5.13 17.55 11.32
C ASN A 313 4.79 18.98 10.89
#